data_005069be6c509a8427f93dd3c73471d6
#
_entry.id   005069be6c509a8427f93dd3c73471d6
#
_cell.length_a   1.000
_cell.length_b   1.000
_cell.length_c   1.000
_cell.angle_alpha   90.00
_cell.angle_beta   90.00
_cell.angle_gamma   90.00
#
_symmetry.space_group_name_H-M   'P 1'
#
loop_
_entity.id
_entity.type
_entity.pdbx_description
1 polymer ?
#
loop_
_entity_poly.entity_id
_entity_poly.type
_entity_poly.pdbx_seq_one_letter_code
_entity_poly.pdbx_strand_id
1 'polypeptide(L)'
;MSLPPLTLTRRLLPLGLVFLAAGLSLALVGPFLALFLSTSVDAGPVKVTVFLVVGPLAGVATSWAIGRVSDRRPMRRHLLIIASIAGVIGCGLAAVIRDYWALLALTTTAFAVAGALFPQTFAYAREVLQRDDPGRAALGISALRTVFSLAYVGGPPIAALLLSHGGFTAVFATAAVMYALATLVAFGWLSEVEAPAAPEGDQPPPVPAPAASRIRIWLTVAAFTLMQAPMVLGVQALALFIEHDLHGSVGDAGLILGLCAALEIPLMLGLGLLTRRISVRALILAGSACGVIYSAIVFGAPAVWVLLAAQIVNALYIASVSSLGITYVQDMMPAEPGRATTLFTNTFPIGQIMAGPLLGLAQHTDYRWAYAMNFVMCLLGVLLLLATRPAARVSTLRLRRARASGADVPAGDRRPA
;
A
#
# COMPACT_ATOMS: atom_id res chain seq x y z
N MET A 1 7.38 -29.36 20.50
CA MET A 1 6.63 -28.96 21.71
C MET A 1 5.85 -27.72 21.33
N SER A 2 4.54 -27.85 21.03
CA SER A 2 3.68 -26.75 20.60
C SER A 2 3.39 -25.83 21.77
N LEU A 3 3.88 -24.61 21.73
CA LEU A 3 3.52 -23.58 22.71
C LEU A 3 1.98 -23.40 22.73
N PRO A 4 1.36 -23.24 23.90
CA PRO A 4 -0.09 -23.10 23.99
C PRO A 4 -0.57 -21.82 23.25
N PRO A 5 -1.78 -21.79 22.70
CA PRO A 5 -2.31 -20.70 21.85
C PRO A 5 -2.30 -19.34 22.54
N LEU A 6 -2.29 -19.30 23.86
CA LEU A 6 -2.26 -18.08 24.69
C LEU A 6 -0.96 -17.27 24.57
N THR A 7 0.17 -17.88 24.20
CA THR A 7 1.46 -17.17 24.06
C THR A 7 1.57 -16.38 22.76
N LEU A 8 1.03 -16.89 21.67
CA LEU A 8 1.00 -16.20 20.37
C LEU A 8 0.07 -14.97 20.46
N THR A 9 -1.10 -15.13 21.05
CA THR A 9 -2.06 -14.01 21.23
C THR A 9 -1.48 -12.90 22.10
N ARG A 10 -0.76 -13.21 23.17
CA ARG A 10 -0.11 -12.22 24.05
C ARG A 10 0.93 -11.36 23.31
N ARG A 11 1.62 -11.91 22.31
CA ARG A 11 2.64 -11.18 21.52
C ARG A 11 2.04 -10.45 20.31
N LEU A 12 1.00 -11.01 19.71
CA LEU A 12 0.31 -10.36 18.60
C LEU A 12 -0.51 -9.15 19.05
N LEU A 13 -0.99 -9.12 20.29
CA LEU A 13 -1.82 -8.03 20.80
C LEU A 13 -1.09 -6.67 20.78
N PRO A 14 0.12 -6.50 21.33
CA PRO A 14 0.85 -5.23 21.24
C PRO A 14 1.12 -4.80 19.81
N LEU A 15 1.54 -5.75 18.96
CA LEU A 15 1.78 -5.48 17.55
C LEU A 15 0.49 -5.05 16.85
N GLY A 16 -0.61 -5.76 17.09
CA GLY A 16 -1.93 -5.42 16.56
C GLY A 16 -2.39 -4.02 16.96
N LEU A 17 -2.15 -3.62 18.21
CA LEU A 17 -2.47 -2.27 18.69
C LEU A 17 -1.63 -1.19 17.99
N VAL A 18 -0.33 -1.42 17.79
CA VAL A 18 0.53 -0.48 17.03
C VAL A 18 0.06 -0.40 15.57
N PHE A 19 -0.26 -1.54 14.91
CA PHE A 19 -0.78 -1.56 13.56
C PHE A 19 -2.13 -0.84 13.43
N LEU A 20 -3.05 -1.06 14.39
CA LEU A 20 -4.34 -0.39 14.42
C LEU A 20 -4.18 1.12 14.59
N ALA A 21 -3.36 1.53 15.55
CA ALA A 21 -3.13 2.94 15.85
C ALA A 21 -2.44 3.66 14.68
N ALA A 22 -1.39 3.07 14.09
CA ALA A 22 -0.72 3.61 12.91
C ALA A 22 -1.65 3.66 11.69
N GLY A 23 -2.40 2.59 11.44
CA GLY A 23 -3.36 2.51 10.35
C GLY A 23 -4.48 3.53 10.49
N LEU A 24 -5.05 3.69 11.70
CA LEU A 24 -6.11 4.65 11.95
C LEU A 24 -5.62 6.09 11.80
N SER A 25 -4.41 6.41 12.30
CA SER A 25 -3.82 7.74 12.10
C SER A 25 -3.69 8.11 10.63
N LEU A 26 -3.22 7.17 9.80
CA LEU A 26 -3.10 7.37 8.35
C LEU A 26 -4.48 7.50 7.66
N ALA A 27 -5.43 6.66 8.05
CA ALA A 27 -6.76 6.62 7.46
C ALA A 27 -7.64 7.83 7.85
N LEU A 28 -7.39 8.44 9.01
CA LEU A 28 -8.05 9.67 9.45
C LEU A 28 -7.59 10.89 8.62
N VAL A 29 -6.29 11.02 8.39
CA VAL A 29 -5.70 12.23 7.79
C VAL A 29 -5.58 12.11 6.27
N GLY A 30 -5.07 10.96 5.79
CA GLY A 30 -4.67 10.80 4.40
C GLY A 30 -5.74 11.18 3.37
N PRO A 31 -6.96 10.63 3.43
CA PRO A 31 -8.00 10.90 2.45
C PRO A 31 -8.50 12.35 2.40
N PHE A 32 -8.40 13.06 3.52
CA PHE A 32 -8.91 14.43 3.64
C PHE A 32 -7.82 15.50 3.60
N LEU A 33 -6.56 15.12 3.30
CA LEU A 33 -5.43 16.04 3.29
C LEU A 33 -5.57 17.14 2.24
N ALA A 34 -6.03 16.81 1.04
CA ALA A 34 -6.27 17.81 -0.02
C ALA A 34 -7.40 18.77 0.39
N LEU A 35 -8.47 18.26 0.99
CA LEU A 35 -9.57 19.07 1.52
C LEU A 35 -9.06 20.01 2.63
N PHE A 36 -8.25 19.51 3.57
CA PHE A 36 -7.63 20.32 4.62
C PHE A 36 -6.82 21.49 4.05
N LEU A 37 -5.96 21.21 3.06
CA LEU A 37 -5.11 22.22 2.45
C LEU A 37 -5.92 23.28 1.72
N SER A 38 -6.98 22.90 1.01
CA SER A 38 -7.81 23.83 0.24
C SER A 38 -8.77 24.64 1.10
N THR A 39 -9.37 24.04 2.15
CA THR A 39 -10.44 24.70 2.92
C THR A 39 -9.95 25.36 4.22
N SER A 40 -9.00 24.73 4.94
CA SER A 40 -8.55 25.22 6.26
C SER A 40 -7.23 25.99 6.21
N VAL A 41 -6.41 25.76 5.19
CA VAL A 41 -5.12 26.43 4.97
C VAL A 41 -5.23 27.48 3.86
N ASP A 42 -6.33 27.45 3.11
CA ASP A 42 -6.59 28.32 1.95
C ASP A 42 -5.45 28.26 0.92
N ALA A 43 -4.95 27.04 0.70
CA ALA A 43 -3.88 26.78 -0.23
C ALA A 43 -4.43 26.64 -1.65
N GLY A 44 -4.00 27.53 -2.54
CA GLY A 44 -4.34 27.44 -3.96
C GLY A 44 -3.74 26.17 -4.61
N PRO A 45 -4.19 25.82 -5.84
CA PRO A 45 -3.86 24.56 -6.51
C PRO A 45 -2.36 24.27 -6.60
N VAL A 46 -1.53 25.29 -6.86
CA VAL A 46 -0.07 25.13 -6.93
C VAL A 46 0.51 24.73 -5.57
N LYS A 47 0.06 25.35 -4.48
CA LYS A 47 0.50 25.02 -3.12
C LYS A 47 0.08 23.60 -2.73
N VAL A 48 -1.16 23.19 -3.04
CA VAL A 48 -1.64 21.82 -2.83
C VAL A 48 -0.79 20.81 -3.61
N THR A 49 -0.51 21.09 -4.88
CA THR A 49 0.38 20.26 -5.72
C THR A 49 1.76 20.10 -5.09
N VAL A 50 2.41 21.22 -4.70
CA VAL A 50 3.74 21.18 -4.08
C VAL A 50 3.73 20.34 -2.81
N PHE A 51 2.71 20.49 -1.96
CA PHE A 51 2.58 19.74 -0.72
C PHE A 51 2.45 18.22 -0.97
N LEU A 52 1.58 17.85 -1.92
CA LEU A 52 1.32 16.44 -2.27
C LEU A 52 2.46 15.77 -3.05
N VAL A 53 3.41 16.55 -3.58
CA VAL A 53 4.64 16.03 -4.21
C VAL A 53 5.77 15.95 -3.19
N VAL A 54 6.00 17.02 -2.44
CA VAL A 54 7.13 17.14 -1.51
C VAL A 54 6.97 16.17 -0.33
N GLY A 55 5.75 16.00 0.18
CA GLY A 55 5.47 15.08 1.28
C GLY A 55 5.89 13.63 1.00
N PRO A 56 5.37 12.99 -0.06
CA PRO A 56 5.80 11.63 -0.43
C PRO A 56 7.29 11.52 -0.75
N LEU A 57 7.90 12.52 -1.39
CA LEU A 57 9.35 12.53 -1.65
C LEU A 57 10.15 12.51 -0.34
N ALA A 58 9.80 13.39 0.60
CA ALA A 58 10.42 13.42 1.93
C ALA A 58 10.20 12.10 2.68
N GLY A 59 8.98 11.53 2.61
CA GLY A 59 8.65 10.24 3.21
C GLY A 59 9.48 9.10 2.67
N VAL A 60 9.65 9.00 1.35
CA VAL A 60 10.51 8.00 0.69
C VAL A 60 11.95 8.15 1.10
N ALA A 61 12.50 9.37 1.05
CA ALA A 61 13.89 9.65 1.43
C ALA A 61 14.15 9.28 2.90
N THR A 62 13.25 9.67 3.80
CA THR A 62 13.34 9.37 5.23
C THR A 62 13.19 7.87 5.51
N SER A 63 12.22 7.20 4.89
CA SER A 63 12.03 5.75 5.03
C SER A 63 13.25 4.97 4.55
N TRP A 64 13.89 5.40 3.46
CA TRP A 64 15.13 4.80 2.97
C TRP A 64 16.29 4.99 3.95
N ALA A 65 16.45 6.21 4.51
CA ALA A 65 17.50 6.50 5.49
C ALA A 65 17.30 5.69 6.78
N ILE A 66 16.06 5.66 7.30
CA ILE A 66 15.70 4.87 8.49
C ILE A 66 15.88 3.38 8.23
N GLY A 67 15.49 2.87 7.06
CA GLY A 67 15.71 1.47 6.67
C GLY A 67 17.19 1.08 6.74
N ARG A 68 18.09 1.91 6.16
CA ARG A 68 19.54 1.67 6.22
C ARG A 68 20.11 1.63 7.65
N VAL A 69 19.62 2.48 8.53
CA VAL A 69 20.03 2.48 9.94
C VAL A 69 19.50 1.23 10.64
N SER A 70 18.25 0.88 10.42
CA SER A 70 17.56 -0.29 10.95
C SER A 70 18.23 -1.62 10.57
N ASP A 71 18.76 -1.71 9.33
CA ASP A 71 19.40 -2.93 8.84
C ASP A 71 20.83 -3.11 9.40
N ARG A 72 21.47 -2.01 9.85
CA ARG A 72 22.84 -2.04 10.38
C ARG A 72 22.91 -2.14 11.90
N ARG A 73 21.86 -1.79 12.62
CA ARG A 73 21.83 -1.73 14.09
C ARG A 73 20.55 -2.33 14.64
N PRO A 74 20.59 -3.09 15.74
CA PRO A 74 19.42 -3.63 16.40
C PRO A 74 18.66 -2.51 17.15
N MET A 75 17.99 -1.61 16.42
CA MET A 75 17.33 -0.42 16.96
C MET A 75 15.86 -0.32 16.51
N ARG A 76 15.24 -1.42 16.08
CA ARG A 76 13.91 -1.36 15.48
C ARG A 76 12.85 -0.82 16.44
N ARG A 77 12.88 -1.23 17.71
CA ARG A 77 11.98 -0.69 18.75
C ARG A 77 12.16 0.82 18.90
N HIS A 78 13.40 1.31 18.98
CA HIS A 78 13.69 2.73 19.11
C HIS A 78 13.19 3.52 17.90
N LEU A 79 13.35 2.97 16.69
CA LEU A 79 12.84 3.60 15.47
C LEU A 79 11.30 3.65 15.42
N LEU A 80 10.59 2.64 15.95
CA LEU A 80 9.14 2.68 16.10
C LEU A 80 8.71 3.77 17.08
N ILE A 81 9.40 3.90 18.20
CA ILE A 81 9.14 4.94 19.21
C ILE A 81 9.39 6.34 18.60
N ILE A 82 10.52 6.55 17.95
CA ILE A 82 10.87 7.83 17.31
C ILE A 82 9.83 8.19 16.24
N ALA A 83 9.46 7.24 15.37
CA ALA A 83 8.49 7.48 14.32
C ALA A 83 7.09 7.79 14.88
N SER A 84 6.66 7.11 15.94
CA SER A 84 5.38 7.40 16.58
C SER A 84 5.39 8.74 17.33
N ILE A 85 6.47 9.10 18.04
CA ILE A 85 6.62 10.43 18.67
C ILE A 85 6.59 11.53 17.59
N ALA A 86 7.28 11.34 16.47
CA ALA A 86 7.23 12.28 15.34
C ALA A 86 5.79 12.44 14.82
N GLY A 87 5.01 11.35 14.79
CA GLY A 87 3.59 11.39 14.46
C GLY A 87 2.75 12.19 15.48
N VAL A 88 3.01 12.03 16.78
CA VAL A 88 2.38 12.84 17.85
C VAL A 88 2.65 14.32 17.63
N ILE A 89 3.93 14.68 17.43
CA ILE A 89 4.34 16.07 17.20
C ILE A 89 3.72 16.59 15.90
N GLY A 90 3.81 15.83 14.81
CA GLY A 90 3.29 16.22 13.51
C GLY A 90 1.78 16.47 13.55
N CYS A 91 1.01 15.52 14.02
CA CYS A 91 -0.44 15.66 14.13
C CYS A 91 -0.86 16.68 15.20
N GLY A 92 -0.19 16.71 16.36
CA GLY A 92 -0.48 17.66 17.41
C GLY A 92 -0.29 19.12 16.97
N LEU A 93 0.79 19.42 16.24
CA LEU A 93 1.02 20.74 15.68
C LEU A 93 0.06 21.06 14.52
N ALA A 94 -0.20 20.10 13.63
CA ALA A 94 -1.15 20.27 12.52
C ALA A 94 -2.60 20.49 13.01
N ALA A 95 -2.96 20.05 14.23
CA ALA A 95 -4.25 20.34 14.83
C ALA A 95 -4.50 21.84 15.05
N VAL A 96 -3.45 22.61 15.26
CA VAL A 96 -3.55 24.07 15.58
C VAL A 96 -2.94 24.99 14.51
N ILE A 97 -1.91 24.54 13.81
CA ILE A 97 -1.22 25.33 12.76
C ILE A 97 -2.06 25.36 11.49
N ARG A 98 -2.19 26.55 10.88
CA ARG A 98 -2.86 26.77 9.59
C ARG A 98 -1.95 27.49 8.59
N ASP A 99 -0.72 27.83 8.99
CA ASP A 99 0.28 28.41 8.08
C ASP A 99 0.82 27.35 7.14
N TYR A 100 0.75 27.61 5.83
CA TYR A 100 1.17 26.67 4.79
C TYR A 100 2.65 26.26 4.90
N TRP A 101 3.54 27.23 5.13
CA TRP A 101 4.98 26.95 5.15
C TRP A 101 5.39 26.16 6.38
N ALA A 102 4.77 26.44 7.52
CA ALA A 102 4.96 25.65 8.74
C ALA A 102 4.47 24.21 8.56
N LEU A 103 3.31 24.02 7.92
CA LEU A 103 2.80 22.68 7.62
C LEU A 103 3.67 21.92 6.60
N LEU A 104 4.21 22.62 5.58
CA LEU A 104 5.13 22.02 4.62
C LEU A 104 6.45 21.60 5.31
N ALA A 105 7.00 22.44 6.18
CA ALA A 105 8.17 22.09 7.00
C ALA A 105 7.88 20.89 7.91
N LEU A 106 6.70 20.83 8.53
CA LEU A 106 6.24 19.74 9.37
C LEU A 106 6.11 18.44 8.56
N THR A 107 5.65 18.52 7.32
CA THR A 107 5.49 17.39 6.41
C THR A 107 6.83 16.80 5.99
N THR A 108 7.82 17.64 5.72
CA THR A 108 9.17 17.22 5.33
C THR A 108 10.01 16.72 6.51
N THR A 109 9.60 16.98 7.74
CA THR A 109 10.30 16.57 8.96
C THR A 109 9.49 15.54 9.74
N ALA A 110 8.58 15.96 10.61
CA ALA A 110 7.86 15.08 11.52
C ALA A 110 6.99 14.03 10.80
N PHE A 111 6.20 14.44 9.79
CA PHE A 111 5.38 13.48 9.05
C PHE A 111 6.21 12.53 8.17
N ALA A 112 7.34 12.99 7.61
CA ALA A 112 8.25 12.13 6.88
C ALA A 112 8.84 11.03 7.77
N VAL A 113 9.22 11.36 9.01
CA VAL A 113 9.70 10.39 10.01
C VAL A 113 8.56 9.48 10.46
N ALA A 114 7.37 10.03 10.74
CA ALA A 114 6.19 9.27 11.13
C ALA A 114 5.78 8.25 10.04
N GLY A 115 5.95 8.59 8.77
CA GLY A 115 5.69 7.71 7.63
C GLY A 115 6.50 6.40 7.65
N ALA A 116 7.66 6.39 8.33
CA ALA A 116 8.45 5.17 8.51
C ALA A 116 7.83 4.20 9.53
N LEU A 117 6.87 4.62 10.37
CA LEU A 117 6.26 3.77 11.38
C LEU A 117 5.67 2.50 10.76
N PHE A 118 4.92 2.62 9.67
CA PHE A 118 4.24 1.50 9.03
C PHE A 118 5.23 0.42 8.51
N PRO A 119 6.20 0.72 7.62
CA PRO A 119 7.16 -0.28 7.16
C PRO A 119 8.04 -0.83 8.28
N GLN A 120 8.41 -0.03 9.28
CA GLN A 120 9.21 -0.50 10.42
C GLN A 120 8.40 -1.44 11.32
N THR A 121 7.10 -1.21 11.52
CA THR A 121 6.23 -2.12 12.28
C THR A 121 6.12 -3.48 11.60
N PHE A 122 6.01 -3.53 10.26
CA PHE A 122 6.05 -4.79 9.52
C PHE A 122 7.38 -5.51 9.65
N ALA A 123 8.50 -4.78 9.54
CA ALA A 123 9.82 -5.35 9.66
C ALA A 123 10.05 -5.94 11.07
N TYR A 124 9.68 -5.19 12.10
CA TYR A 124 9.73 -5.66 13.49
C TYR A 124 8.86 -6.90 13.72
N ALA A 125 7.60 -6.85 13.26
CA ALA A 125 6.67 -7.97 13.39
C ALA A 125 7.20 -9.24 12.72
N ARG A 126 7.79 -9.10 11.52
CA ARG A 126 8.40 -10.21 10.79
C ARG A 126 9.54 -10.84 11.57
N GLU A 127 10.44 -10.05 12.15
CA GLU A 127 11.56 -10.57 12.94
C GLU A 127 11.08 -11.31 14.19
N VAL A 128 10.16 -10.71 14.96
CA VAL A 128 9.60 -11.35 16.16
C VAL A 128 8.92 -12.66 15.82
N LEU A 129 8.04 -12.67 14.82
CA LEU A 129 7.27 -13.86 14.46
C LEU A 129 8.15 -14.96 13.83
N GLN A 130 9.19 -14.61 13.06
CA GLN A 130 10.12 -15.58 12.50
C GLN A 130 10.99 -16.25 13.58
N ARG A 131 11.33 -15.54 14.66
CA ARG A 131 12.04 -16.14 15.80
C ARG A 131 11.18 -17.07 16.63
N ASP A 132 9.94 -16.65 16.90
CA ASP A 132 9.08 -17.36 17.83
C ASP A 132 8.44 -18.61 17.23
N ASP A 133 7.93 -18.51 16.01
CA ASP A 133 7.32 -19.63 15.27
C ASP A 133 7.41 -19.39 13.74
N PRO A 134 8.51 -19.83 13.10
CA PRO A 134 8.69 -19.66 11.66
C PRO A 134 7.53 -20.24 10.83
N GLY A 135 6.90 -21.33 11.31
CA GLY A 135 5.79 -22.00 10.62
C GLY A 135 4.50 -21.17 10.62
N ARG A 136 4.33 -20.28 11.58
CA ARG A 136 3.13 -19.42 11.72
C ARG A 136 3.41 -17.93 11.43
N ALA A 137 4.65 -17.56 11.15
CA ALA A 137 5.04 -16.17 10.90
C ALA A 137 4.20 -15.54 9.77
N ALA A 138 3.98 -16.26 8.67
CA ALA A 138 3.15 -15.80 7.55
C ALA A 138 1.69 -15.51 7.97
N LEU A 139 1.12 -16.37 8.81
CA LEU A 139 -0.24 -16.21 9.34
C LEU A 139 -0.32 -14.99 10.27
N GLY A 140 0.68 -14.80 11.15
CA GLY A 140 0.78 -13.63 12.03
C GLY A 140 0.86 -12.32 11.26
N ILE A 141 1.70 -12.25 10.23
CA ILE A 141 1.80 -11.08 9.35
C ILE A 141 0.48 -10.80 8.63
N SER A 142 -0.20 -11.86 8.15
CA SER A 142 -1.52 -11.70 7.51
C SER A 142 -2.58 -11.17 8.48
N ALA A 143 -2.60 -11.66 9.72
CA ALA A 143 -3.49 -11.17 10.76
C ALA A 143 -3.24 -9.67 11.07
N LEU A 144 -1.97 -9.26 11.21
CA LEU A 144 -1.61 -7.86 11.44
C LEU A 144 -2.01 -6.96 10.26
N ARG A 145 -1.86 -7.47 9.02
CA ARG A 145 -2.31 -6.77 7.82
C ARG A 145 -3.83 -6.58 7.81
N THR A 146 -4.58 -7.59 8.27
CA THR A 146 -6.05 -7.48 8.40
C THR A 146 -6.42 -6.39 9.42
N VAL A 147 -5.72 -6.30 10.56
CA VAL A 147 -5.93 -5.24 11.55
C VAL A 147 -5.70 -3.85 10.94
N PHE A 148 -4.65 -3.69 10.13
CA PHE A 148 -4.41 -2.45 9.40
C PHE A 148 -5.53 -2.13 8.40
N SER A 149 -6.03 -3.13 7.67
CA SER A 149 -7.15 -2.94 6.73
C SER A 149 -8.43 -2.51 7.45
N LEU A 150 -8.71 -3.05 8.65
CA LEU A 150 -9.84 -2.62 9.48
C LEU A 150 -9.75 -1.13 9.88
N ALA A 151 -8.54 -0.62 10.10
CA ALA A 151 -8.34 0.81 10.36
C ALA A 151 -8.77 1.68 9.17
N TYR A 152 -8.56 1.21 7.93
CA TYR A 152 -9.00 1.91 6.72
C TYR A 152 -10.51 1.78 6.46
N VAL A 153 -11.17 0.72 6.96
CA VAL A 153 -12.63 0.61 6.90
C VAL A 153 -13.30 1.64 7.82
N GLY A 154 -12.78 1.77 9.05
CA GLY A 154 -13.36 2.68 10.05
C GLY A 154 -12.82 4.11 9.97
N GLY A 155 -11.58 4.29 9.51
CA GLY A 155 -10.88 5.58 9.57
C GLY A 155 -11.60 6.72 8.83
N PRO A 156 -11.91 6.60 7.53
CA PRO A 156 -12.58 7.68 6.80
C PRO A 156 -13.97 8.03 7.33
N PRO A 157 -14.87 7.09 7.71
CA PRO A 157 -16.13 7.43 8.36
C PRO A 157 -15.94 8.16 9.71
N ILE A 158 -14.98 7.71 10.53
CA ILE A 158 -14.65 8.37 11.80
C ILE A 158 -14.10 9.77 11.53
N ALA A 159 -13.22 9.95 10.54
CA ALA A 159 -12.70 11.25 10.16
C ALA A 159 -13.82 12.21 9.72
N ALA A 160 -14.77 11.73 8.90
CA ALA A 160 -15.91 12.53 8.48
C ALA A 160 -16.79 12.96 9.67
N LEU A 161 -17.01 12.04 10.64
CA LEU A 161 -17.73 12.35 11.87
C LEU A 161 -16.97 13.40 12.71
N LEU A 162 -15.66 13.28 12.85
CA LEU A 162 -14.83 14.24 13.57
C LEU A 162 -14.83 15.61 12.88
N LEU A 163 -14.80 15.63 11.53
CA LEU A 163 -14.89 16.85 10.75
C LEU A 163 -16.20 17.59 10.97
N SER A 164 -17.34 16.88 11.06
CA SER A 164 -18.65 17.49 11.25
C SER A 164 -18.85 18.10 12.65
N HIS A 165 -18.12 17.64 13.68
CA HIS A 165 -18.27 18.09 15.06
C HIS A 165 -17.14 18.99 15.55
N GLY A 166 -15.91 18.78 15.10
CA GLY A 166 -14.73 19.50 15.60
C GLY A 166 -13.73 19.90 14.54
N GLY A 167 -14.10 19.78 13.25
CA GLY A 167 -13.27 20.15 12.12
C GLY A 167 -11.95 19.39 12.07
N PHE A 168 -11.01 19.91 11.31
CA PHE A 168 -9.68 19.30 11.15
C PHE A 168 -8.86 19.25 12.44
N THR A 169 -9.13 20.14 13.39
CA THR A 169 -8.51 20.09 14.73
C THR A 169 -8.82 18.77 15.42
N ALA A 170 -10.08 18.32 15.41
CA ALA A 170 -10.48 17.05 16.01
C ALA A 170 -9.85 15.85 15.28
N VAL A 171 -9.77 15.88 13.95
CA VAL A 171 -9.14 14.82 13.14
C VAL A 171 -7.66 14.67 13.48
N PHE A 172 -6.90 15.76 13.43
CA PHE A 172 -5.47 15.74 13.72
C PHE A 172 -5.18 15.43 15.21
N ALA A 173 -5.99 15.95 16.14
CA ALA A 173 -5.86 15.62 17.56
C ALA A 173 -6.09 14.13 17.82
N THR A 174 -7.12 13.54 17.20
CA THR A 174 -7.39 12.10 17.33
C THR A 174 -6.24 11.29 16.71
N ALA A 175 -5.72 11.68 15.55
CA ALA A 175 -4.54 11.02 14.96
C ALA A 175 -3.31 11.13 15.88
N ALA A 176 -3.08 12.27 16.53
CA ALA A 176 -2.01 12.44 17.51
C ALA A 176 -2.18 11.51 18.71
N VAL A 177 -3.42 11.34 19.22
CA VAL A 177 -3.73 10.37 20.30
C VAL A 177 -3.43 8.93 19.85
N MET A 178 -3.77 8.57 18.61
CA MET A 178 -3.45 7.23 18.09
C MET A 178 -1.93 7.02 18.01
N TYR A 179 -1.17 8.01 17.52
CA TYR A 179 0.30 7.93 17.56
C TYR A 179 0.86 7.86 18.99
N ALA A 180 0.27 8.57 19.95
CA ALA A 180 0.64 8.48 21.35
C ALA A 180 0.38 7.08 21.94
N LEU A 181 -0.75 6.46 21.61
CA LEU A 181 -1.04 5.07 21.97
C LEU A 181 -0.01 4.11 21.35
N ALA A 182 0.34 4.27 20.08
CA ALA A 182 1.40 3.48 19.45
C ALA A 182 2.75 3.65 20.17
N THR A 183 3.09 4.89 20.59
CA THR A 183 4.30 5.19 21.35
C THR A 183 4.30 4.46 22.70
N LEU A 184 3.20 4.56 23.45
CA LEU A 184 3.06 3.94 24.77
C LEU A 184 3.14 2.41 24.68
N VAL A 185 2.50 1.80 23.69
CA VAL A 185 2.58 0.35 23.45
C VAL A 185 4.00 -0.06 23.04
N ALA A 186 4.64 0.69 22.14
CA ALA A 186 6.01 0.40 21.71
C ALA A 186 7.01 0.54 22.86
N PHE A 187 6.82 1.52 23.73
CA PHE A 187 7.67 1.76 24.89
C PHE A 187 7.46 0.72 26.01
N GLY A 188 6.20 0.38 26.32
CA GLY A 188 5.89 -0.46 27.47
C GLY A 188 5.89 -1.96 27.17
N TRP A 189 5.55 -2.39 25.94
CA TRP A 189 5.28 -3.81 25.65
C TRP A 189 6.16 -4.42 24.57
N LEU A 190 6.85 -3.61 23.75
CA LEU A 190 7.79 -4.15 22.76
C LEU A 190 9.20 -4.24 23.37
N SER A 191 9.92 -5.32 23.07
CA SER A 191 11.33 -5.50 23.44
C SER A 191 12.22 -5.25 22.22
N GLU A 192 13.49 -4.86 22.45
CA GLU A 192 14.44 -4.80 21.34
C GLU A 192 14.69 -6.21 20.81
N VAL A 193 14.75 -6.35 19.51
CA VAL A 193 15.04 -7.60 18.83
C VAL A 193 16.47 -7.52 18.33
N GLU A 194 17.36 -8.37 18.88
CA GLU A 194 18.71 -8.50 18.35
C GLU A 194 18.67 -8.89 16.88
N ALA A 195 19.53 -8.28 16.05
CA ALA A 195 19.61 -8.63 14.64
C ALA A 195 19.78 -10.14 14.46
N PRO A 196 19.07 -10.79 13.51
CA PRO A 196 19.34 -12.17 13.18
C PRO A 196 20.83 -12.29 12.83
N ALA A 197 21.52 -13.29 13.41
CA ALA A 197 22.82 -13.67 12.90
C ALA A 197 22.68 -13.91 11.39
N ALA A 198 23.57 -13.33 10.60
CA ALA A 198 23.58 -13.55 9.16
C ALA A 198 23.49 -15.06 8.92
N PRO A 199 22.63 -15.56 8.01
CA PRO A 199 22.58 -16.98 7.73
C PRO A 199 23.96 -17.41 7.28
N GLU A 200 24.72 -18.07 8.16
CA GLU A 200 25.88 -18.86 7.80
C GLU A 200 25.37 -20.08 7.08
N GLY A 201 25.26 -20.00 5.81
CA GLY A 201 24.88 -21.09 4.95
C GLY A 201 25.05 -20.65 3.51
N ASP A 202 26.05 -21.25 2.87
CA ASP A 202 26.22 -21.25 1.43
C ASP A 202 24.92 -21.82 0.79
N GLN A 203 23.91 -20.97 0.63
CA GLN A 203 22.79 -21.35 -0.20
C GLN A 203 23.33 -21.43 -1.63
N PRO A 204 23.25 -22.60 -2.28
CA PRO A 204 23.69 -22.70 -3.66
C PRO A 204 23.00 -21.61 -4.47
N PRO A 205 23.74 -20.94 -5.37
CA PRO A 205 23.17 -19.87 -6.18
C PRO A 205 21.90 -20.38 -6.87
N PRO A 206 20.79 -19.64 -6.79
CA PRO A 206 19.55 -20.08 -7.40
C PRO A 206 19.80 -20.36 -8.87
N VAL A 207 19.39 -21.55 -9.33
CA VAL A 207 19.46 -21.93 -10.75
C VAL A 207 18.82 -20.80 -11.56
N PRO A 208 19.50 -20.25 -12.58
CA PRO A 208 18.98 -19.13 -13.34
C PRO A 208 17.67 -19.54 -14.04
N ALA A 209 16.54 -19.26 -13.43
CA ALA A 209 15.27 -19.32 -14.14
C ALA A 209 15.25 -18.19 -15.19
N PRO A 210 14.74 -18.42 -16.41
CA PRO A 210 14.71 -17.40 -17.45
C PRO A 210 13.91 -16.19 -16.96
N ALA A 211 14.63 -15.16 -16.52
CA ALA A 211 14.04 -13.90 -16.11
C ALA A 211 13.36 -13.23 -17.33
N ALA A 212 12.26 -12.52 -17.09
CA ALA A 212 11.65 -11.70 -18.11
C ALA A 212 12.67 -10.66 -18.63
N SER A 213 12.55 -10.27 -19.90
CA SER A 213 13.43 -9.23 -20.46
C SER A 213 13.31 -7.93 -19.65
N ARG A 214 14.43 -7.19 -19.50
CA ARG A 214 14.45 -5.92 -18.73
C ARG A 214 13.35 -4.95 -19.18
N ILE A 215 13.14 -4.82 -20.49
CA ILE A 215 12.10 -3.93 -21.03
C ILE A 215 10.71 -4.33 -20.55
N ARG A 216 10.42 -5.63 -20.48
CA ARG A 216 9.13 -6.15 -20.04
C ARG A 216 8.90 -5.89 -18.55
N ILE A 217 9.93 -6.00 -17.71
CA ILE A 217 9.85 -5.66 -16.29
C ILE A 217 9.51 -4.19 -16.11
N TRP A 218 10.25 -3.29 -16.80
CA TRP A 218 10.01 -1.84 -16.69
C TRP A 218 8.66 -1.42 -17.26
N LEU A 219 8.19 -1.99 -18.36
CA LEU A 219 6.84 -1.74 -18.88
C LEU A 219 5.76 -2.19 -17.87
N THR A 220 5.99 -3.31 -17.21
CA THR A 220 5.07 -3.79 -16.15
C THR A 220 5.08 -2.88 -14.94
N VAL A 221 6.24 -2.41 -14.48
CA VAL A 221 6.36 -1.44 -13.39
C VAL A 221 5.68 -0.13 -13.77
N ALA A 222 5.89 0.38 -14.99
CA ALA A 222 5.21 1.57 -15.49
C ALA A 222 3.67 1.38 -15.54
N ALA A 223 3.19 0.21 -15.99
CA ALA A 223 1.78 -0.11 -15.97
C ALA A 223 1.19 -0.07 -14.55
N PHE A 224 1.86 -0.68 -13.57
CA PHE A 224 1.41 -0.62 -12.17
C PHE A 224 1.49 0.79 -11.59
N THR A 225 2.49 1.59 -11.94
CA THR A 225 2.55 3.01 -11.53
C THR A 225 1.34 3.78 -12.04
N LEU A 226 1.00 3.60 -13.34
CA LEU A 226 -0.17 4.21 -13.96
C LEU A 226 -1.51 3.69 -13.37
N MET A 227 -1.52 2.51 -12.76
CA MET A 227 -2.68 1.99 -12.03
C MET A 227 -2.71 2.45 -10.56
N GLN A 228 -1.59 2.71 -9.93
CA GLN A 228 -1.52 3.19 -8.53
C GLN A 228 -1.85 4.69 -8.42
N ALA A 229 -1.44 5.50 -9.39
CA ALA A 229 -1.70 6.94 -9.37
C ALA A 229 -3.21 7.28 -9.32
N PRO A 230 -4.11 6.64 -10.12
CA PRO A 230 -5.56 6.82 -10.01
C PRO A 230 -6.15 6.49 -8.65
N MET A 231 -5.61 5.50 -7.94
CA MET A 231 -6.08 5.16 -6.59
C MET A 231 -5.85 6.32 -5.64
N VAL A 232 -4.67 6.94 -5.70
CA VAL A 232 -4.33 8.09 -4.85
C VAL A 232 -5.09 9.34 -5.27
N LEU A 233 -5.08 9.67 -6.57
CA LEU A 233 -5.77 10.84 -7.11
C LEU A 233 -7.28 10.78 -6.82
N GLY A 234 -7.90 9.61 -7.02
CA GLY A 234 -9.31 9.39 -6.73
C GLY A 234 -9.67 9.62 -5.27
N VAL A 235 -8.84 9.13 -4.34
CA VAL A 235 -9.05 9.33 -2.89
C VAL A 235 -8.89 10.81 -2.51
N GLN A 236 -7.87 11.50 -3.02
CA GLN A 236 -7.60 12.90 -2.72
C GLN A 236 -8.64 13.85 -3.34
N ALA A 237 -9.16 13.52 -4.52
CA ALA A 237 -10.17 14.31 -5.19
C ALA A 237 -11.57 14.08 -4.62
N LEU A 238 -11.86 12.92 -4.01
CA LEU A 238 -13.22 12.47 -3.71
C LEU A 238 -14.02 13.46 -2.86
N ALA A 239 -13.46 13.91 -1.75
CA ALA A 239 -14.16 14.81 -0.84
C ALA A 239 -14.42 16.17 -1.51
N LEU A 240 -13.45 16.69 -2.27
CA LEU A 240 -13.56 17.92 -3.01
C LEU A 240 -14.61 17.81 -4.14
N PHE A 241 -14.60 16.69 -4.88
CA PHE A 241 -15.58 16.42 -5.93
C PHE A 241 -17.03 16.32 -5.39
N ILE A 242 -17.20 15.63 -4.25
CA ILE A 242 -18.52 15.49 -3.62
C ILE A 242 -19.04 16.85 -3.15
N GLU A 243 -18.20 17.66 -2.52
CA GLU A 243 -18.58 18.95 -1.96
C GLU A 243 -18.87 20.00 -3.06
N HIS A 244 -17.97 20.11 -4.06
CA HIS A 244 -18.07 21.17 -5.07
C HIS A 244 -18.97 20.82 -6.25
N ASP A 245 -18.89 19.57 -6.76
CA ASP A 245 -19.56 19.19 -8.01
C ASP A 245 -20.88 18.47 -7.78
N LEU A 246 -21.00 17.72 -6.68
CA LEU A 246 -22.22 16.94 -6.37
C LEU A 246 -23.06 17.54 -5.24
N HIS A 247 -22.57 18.66 -4.62
CA HIS A 247 -23.24 19.33 -3.50
C HIS A 247 -23.59 18.38 -2.33
N GLY A 248 -22.76 17.34 -2.15
CA GLY A 248 -22.85 16.38 -1.06
C GLY A 248 -22.07 16.82 0.17
N SER A 249 -21.98 15.94 1.15
CA SER A 249 -21.32 16.18 2.43
C SER A 249 -19.96 15.46 2.52
N VAL A 250 -19.10 15.92 3.41
CA VAL A 250 -17.86 15.20 3.78
C VAL A 250 -18.17 13.82 4.38
N GLY A 251 -19.36 13.68 5.02
CA GLY A 251 -19.88 12.41 5.50
C GLY A 251 -20.03 11.37 4.41
N ASP A 252 -20.51 11.79 3.23
CA ASP A 252 -20.64 10.91 2.06
C ASP A 252 -19.28 10.41 1.59
N ALA A 253 -18.26 11.28 1.57
CA ALA A 253 -16.88 10.88 1.23
C ALA A 253 -16.34 9.82 2.20
N GLY A 254 -16.54 10.02 3.50
CA GLY A 254 -16.17 9.05 4.53
C GLY A 254 -16.86 7.71 4.36
N LEU A 255 -18.16 7.72 4.09
CA LEU A 255 -18.96 6.51 3.85
C LEU A 255 -18.50 5.75 2.61
N ILE A 256 -18.25 6.45 1.49
CA ILE A 256 -17.77 5.88 0.23
C ILE A 256 -16.43 5.20 0.42
N LEU A 257 -15.48 5.86 1.09
CA LEU A 257 -14.14 5.31 1.35
C LEU A 257 -14.21 4.11 2.31
N GLY A 258 -15.02 4.21 3.37
CA GLY A 258 -15.22 3.11 4.30
C GLY A 258 -15.88 1.89 3.65
N LEU A 259 -16.88 2.10 2.79
CA LEU A 259 -17.54 1.05 2.01
C LEU A 259 -16.56 0.37 1.06
N CYS A 260 -15.73 1.15 0.35
CA CYS A 260 -14.70 0.62 -0.53
C CYS A 260 -13.76 -0.32 0.23
N ALA A 261 -13.20 0.15 1.33
CA ALA A 261 -12.28 -0.63 2.15
C ALA A 261 -12.94 -1.90 2.75
N ALA A 262 -14.21 -1.81 3.13
CA ALA A 262 -14.97 -2.96 3.61
C ALA A 262 -15.17 -4.02 2.51
N LEU A 263 -15.43 -3.59 1.27
CA LEU A 263 -15.57 -4.48 0.12
C LEU A 263 -14.23 -5.09 -0.33
N GLU A 264 -13.12 -4.37 -0.18
CA GLU A 264 -11.79 -4.86 -0.55
C GLU A 264 -11.39 -6.14 0.19
N ILE A 265 -11.73 -6.24 1.49
CA ILE A 265 -11.31 -7.37 2.33
C ILE A 265 -11.81 -8.72 1.76
N PRO A 266 -13.12 -8.94 1.55
CA PRO A 266 -13.61 -10.20 0.98
C PRO A 266 -13.17 -10.40 -0.47
N LEU A 267 -13.04 -9.31 -1.26
CA LEU A 267 -12.60 -9.39 -2.65
C LEU A 267 -11.13 -9.83 -2.75
N MET A 268 -10.23 -9.34 -1.89
CA MET A 268 -8.84 -9.79 -1.85
C MET A 268 -8.74 -11.28 -1.55
N LEU A 269 -9.52 -11.77 -0.58
CA LEU A 269 -9.57 -13.19 -0.24
C LEU A 269 -10.11 -14.02 -1.41
N GLY A 270 -11.21 -13.57 -2.01
CA GLY A 270 -11.84 -14.21 -3.18
C GLY A 270 -10.89 -14.28 -4.38
N LEU A 271 -10.21 -13.19 -4.69
CA LEU A 271 -9.21 -13.14 -5.76
C LEU A 271 -8.05 -14.11 -5.48
N GLY A 272 -7.57 -14.18 -4.23
CA GLY A 272 -6.55 -15.15 -3.83
C GLY A 272 -6.97 -16.60 -4.08
N LEU A 273 -8.21 -16.95 -3.80
CA LEU A 273 -8.75 -18.28 -4.09
C LEU A 273 -8.90 -18.51 -5.61
N LEU A 274 -9.27 -17.47 -6.34
CA LEU A 274 -9.53 -17.54 -7.78
C LEU A 274 -8.24 -17.76 -8.60
N THR A 275 -7.05 -17.39 -8.05
CA THR A 275 -5.75 -17.67 -8.68
C THR A 275 -5.48 -19.15 -8.91
N ARG A 276 -6.17 -20.04 -8.18
CA ARG A 276 -6.09 -21.48 -8.39
C ARG A 276 -6.70 -21.94 -9.71
N ARG A 277 -7.62 -21.16 -10.28
CA ARG A 277 -8.36 -21.49 -11.51
C ARG A 277 -8.04 -20.56 -12.67
N ILE A 278 -7.76 -19.29 -12.38
CA ILE A 278 -7.55 -18.23 -13.35
C ILE A 278 -6.12 -17.68 -13.17
N SER A 279 -5.45 -17.38 -14.27
CA SER A 279 -4.09 -16.83 -14.20
C SER A 279 -4.08 -15.45 -13.51
N VAL A 280 -3.06 -15.19 -12.69
CA VAL A 280 -2.85 -13.92 -11.99
C VAL A 280 -2.93 -12.74 -12.96
N ARG A 281 -2.33 -12.87 -14.14
CA ARG A 281 -2.40 -11.83 -15.18
C ARG A 281 -3.83 -11.52 -15.64
N ALA A 282 -4.64 -12.55 -15.88
CA ALA A 282 -6.03 -12.35 -16.32
C ALA A 282 -6.86 -11.64 -15.25
N LEU A 283 -6.65 -12.00 -13.97
CA LEU A 283 -7.31 -11.34 -12.84
C LEU A 283 -6.90 -9.87 -12.70
N ILE A 284 -5.60 -9.57 -12.86
CA ILE A 284 -5.11 -8.17 -12.83
C ILE A 284 -5.69 -7.37 -14.01
N LEU A 285 -5.70 -7.92 -15.22
CA LEU A 285 -6.29 -7.24 -16.38
C LEU A 285 -7.80 -6.98 -16.19
N ALA A 286 -8.54 -7.96 -15.71
CA ALA A 286 -9.97 -7.80 -15.42
C ALA A 286 -10.20 -6.74 -14.33
N GLY A 287 -9.45 -6.79 -13.23
CA GLY A 287 -9.54 -5.79 -12.18
C GLY A 287 -9.11 -4.39 -12.65
N SER A 288 -8.06 -4.28 -13.45
CA SER A 288 -7.64 -2.99 -14.03
C SER A 288 -8.67 -2.42 -15.00
N ALA A 289 -9.37 -3.27 -15.77
CA ALA A 289 -10.51 -2.84 -16.57
C ALA A 289 -11.65 -2.28 -15.71
N CYS A 290 -11.86 -2.84 -14.50
CA CYS A 290 -12.78 -2.26 -13.53
C CYS A 290 -12.35 -0.83 -13.13
N GLY A 291 -11.05 -0.54 -13.03
CA GLY A 291 -10.56 0.82 -12.78
C GLY A 291 -10.92 1.81 -13.89
N VAL A 292 -10.85 1.38 -15.15
CA VAL A 292 -11.32 2.18 -16.31
C VAL A 292 -12.82 2.43 -16.21
N ILE A 293 -13.60 1.38 -15.95
CA ILE A 293 -15.08 1.46 -15.82
C ILE A 293 -15.46 2.36 -14.66
N TYR A 294 -14.85 2.19 -13.49
CA TYR A 294 -15.09 3.02 -12.31
C TYR A 294 -14.85 4.50 -12.60
N SER A 295 -13.70 4.82 -13.21
CA SER A 295 -13.34 6.20 -13.53
C SER A 295 -14.31 6.84 -14.50
N ALA A 296 -14.82 6.08 -15.50
CA ALA A 296 -15.85 6.53 -16.42
C ALA A 296 -17.20 6.77 -15.73
N ILE A 297 -17.61 5.87 -14.83
CA ILE A 297 -18.85 6.02 -14.06
C ILE A 297 -18.79 7.28 -13.19
N VAL A 298 -17.67 7.49 -12.46
CA VAL A 298 -17.55 8.63 -11.56
C VAL A 298 -17.44 9.96 -12.34
N PHE A 299 -16.74 9.97 -13.48
CA PHE A 299 -16.70 11.14 -14.36
C PHE A 299 -18.09 11.58 -14.79
N GLY A 300 -18.98 10.65 -15.14
CA GLY A 300 -20.36 10.91 -15.56
C GLY A 300 -21.37 10.96 -14.41
N ALA A 301 -20.95 10.81 -13.15
CA ALA A 301 -21.89 10.68 -12.04
C ALA A 301 -22.69 11.98 -11.80
N PRO A 302 -24.04 11.91 -11.77
CA PRO A 302 -24.90 13.05 -11.49
C PRO A 302 -25.18 13.23 -9.98
N ALA A 303 -24.87 12.23 -9.14
CA ALA A 303 -25.22 12.24 -7.73
C ALA A 303 -24.36 11.26 -6.92
N VAL A 304 -24.26 11.50 -5.60
CA VAL A 304 -23.44 10.73 -4.66
C VAL A 304 -23.78 9.23 -4.63
N TRP A 305 -25.06 8.85 -4.75
CA TRP A 305 -25.46 7.44 -4.73
C TRP A 305 -24.82 6.61 -5.86
N VAL A 306 -24.49 7.24 -7.00
CA VAL A 306 -23.78 6.57 -8.12
C VAL A 306 -22.37 6.20 -7.69
N LEU A 307 -21.68 7.05 -6.92
CA LEU A 307 -20.36 6.77 -6.36
C LEU A 307 -20.41 5.61 -5.37
N LEU A 308 -21.43 5.55 -4.53
CA LEU A 308 -21.65 4.44 -3.59
C LEU A 308 -21.83 3.12 -4.34
N ALA A 309 -22.70 3.10 -5.37
CA ALA A 309 -22.93 1.91 -6.17
C ALA A 309 -21.66 1.45 -6.93
N ALA A 310 -20.85 2.40 -7.40
CA ALA A 310 -19.62 2.12 -8.13
C ALA A 310 -18.51 1.54 -7.24
N GLN A 311 -18.63 1.57 -5.89
CA GLN A 311 -17.55 1.09 -5.02
C GLN A 311 -17.26 -0.40 -5.16
N ILE A 312 -18.20 -1.23 -5.58
CA ILE A 312 -17.94 -2.65 -5.85
C ILE A 312 -16.92 -2.81 -6.99
N VAL A 313 -17.05 -1.98 -8.02
CA VAL A 313 -16.14 -1.96 -9.17
C VAL A 313 -14.76 -1.41 -8.77
N ASN A 314 -14.75 -0.34 -7.97
CA ASN A 314 -13.52 0.26 -7.43
C ASN A 314 -12.77 -0.71 -6.50
N ALA A 315 -13.47 -1.34 -5.56
CA ALA A 315 -12.88 -2.29 -4.64
C ALA A 315 -12.29 -3.51 -5.36
N LEU A 316 -12.94 -3.98 -6.44
CA LEU A 316 -12.39 -5.06 -7.27
C LEU A 316 -11.12 -4.63 -7.99
N TYR A 317 -11.07 -3.39 -8.50
CA TYR A 317 -9.89 -2.78 -9.09
C TYR A 317 -8.74 -2.72 -8.08
N ILE A 318 -8.95 -2.09 -6.92
CA ILE A 318 -7.92 -1.93 -5.88
C ILE A 318 -7.45 -3.31 -5.38
N ALA A 319 -8.39 -4.21 -5.05
CA ALA A 319 -8.08 -5.54 -4.56
C ALA A 319 -7.21 -6.33 -5.55
N SER A 320 -7.52 -6.28 -6.86
CA SER A 320 -6.76 -7.03 -7.86
C SER A 320 -5.35 -6.50 -8.07
N VAL A 321 -5.18 -5.18 -8.19
CA VAL A 321 -3.88 -4.54 -8.43
C VAL A 321 -2.99 -4.64 -7.20
N SER A 322 -3.52 -4.34 -6.01
CA SER A 322 -2.74 -4.29 -4.78
C SER A 322 -2.36 -5.67 -4.25
N SER A 323 -3.26 -6.67 -4.35
CA SER A 323 -2.98 -8.00 -3.80
C SER A 323 -2.21 -8.90 -4.77
N LEU A 324 -2.53 -8.85 -6.06
CA LEU A 324 -1.93 -9.75 -7.06
C LEU A 324 -0.70 -9.16 -7.75
N GLY A 325 -0.51 -7.84 -7.72
CA GLY A 325 0.58 -7.15 -8.39
C GLY A 325 1.96 -7.59 -7.90
N ILE A 326 2.14 -7.75 -6.58
CA ILE A 326 3.40 -8.25 -6.00
C ILE A 326 3.73 -9.63 -6.56
N THR A 327 2.77 -10.57 -6.49
CA THR A 327 2.95 -11.94 -6.97
C THR A 327 3.27 -11.96 -8.46
N TYR A 328 2.60 -11.13 -9.26
CA TYR A 328 2.84 -11.04 -10.69
C TYR A 328 4.27 -10.59 -11.04
N VAL A 329 4.80 -9.58 -10.33
CA VAL A 329 6.17 -9.10 -10.55
C VAL A 329 7.19 -10.11 -10.03
N GLN A 330 6.92 -10.79 -8.91
CA GLN A 330 7.76 -11.88 -8.39
C GLN A 330 7.84 -13.06 -9.37
N ASP A 331 6.72 -13.45 -10.00
CA ASP A 331 6.69 -14.49 -11.04
C ASP A 331 7.53 -14.13 -12.27
N MET A 332 7.73 -12.83 -12.53
CA MET A 332 8.61 -12.36 -13.62
C MET A 332 10.10 -12.37 -13.25
N MET A 333 10.42 -12.36 -11.96
CA MET A 333 11.78 -12.29 -11.41
C MET A 333 12.00 -13.34 -10.32
N PRO A 334 11.86 -14.64 -10.62
CA PRO A 334 11.88 -15.70 -9.60
C PRO A 334 13.23 -15.84 -8.90
N ALA A 335 14.33 -15.41 -9.53
CA ALA A 335 15.66 -15.39 -8.92
C ALA A 335 15.91 -14.21 -7.96
N GLU A 336 15.09 -13.15 -8.03
CA GLU A 336 15.26 -11.91 -7.27
C GLU A 336 13.94 -11.46 -6.63
N PRO A 337 13.25 -12.26 -5.80
CA PRO A 337 11.91 -11.94 -5.29
C PRO A 337 11.88 -10.68 -4.42
N GLY A 338 12.95 -10.39 -3.69
CA GLY A 338 13.07 -9.17 -2.91
C GLY A 338 13.11 -7.92 -3.79
N ARG A 339 13.89 -7.94 -4.88
CA ARG A 339 13.94 -6.85 -5.86
C ARG A 339 12.60 -6.67 -6.57
N ALA A 340 11.92 -7.76 -6.93
CA ALA A 340 10.60 -7.73 -7.52
C ALA A 340 9.59 -7.03 -6.61
N THR A 341 9.59 -7.36 -5.31
CA THR A 341 8.76 -6.72 -4.30
C THR A 341 9.05 -5.22 -4.20
N THR A 342 10.33 -4.83 -4.14
CA THR A 342 10.73 -3.42 -4.07
C THR A 342 10.27 -2.64 -5.31
N LEU A 343 10.43 -3.21 -6.50
CA LEU A 343 9.98 -2.57 -7.74
C LEU A 343 8.46 -2.34 -7.72
N PHE A 344 7.67 -3.31 -7.27
CA PHE A 344 6.23 -3.15 -7.18
C PHE A 344 5.83 -2.15 -6.08
N THR A 345 6.39 -2.25 -4.88
CA THR A 345 6.01 -1.36 -3.77
C THR A 345 6.37 0.11 -4.04
N ASN A 346 7.42 0.36 -4.82
CA ASN A 346 7.80 1.72 -5.22
C ASN A 346 6.82 2.34 -6.24
N THR A 347 5.95 1.55 -6.88
CA THR A 347 4.94 2.12 -7.80
C THR A 347 3.92 2.99 -7.07
N PHE A 348 3.62 2.69 -5.81
CA PHE A 348 2.67 3.46 -5.01
C PHE A 348 3.17 4.88 -4.68
N PRO A 349 4.36 5.08 -4.07
CA PRO A 349 4.87 6.43 -3.83
C PRO A 349 5.12 7.22 -5.12
N ILE A 350 5.52 6.57 -6.22
CA ILE A 350 5.61 7.26 -7.52
C ILE A 350 4.22 7.71 -7.97
N GLY A 351 3.20 6.84 -7.83
CA GLY A 351 1.81 7.20 -8.09
C GLY A 351 1.31 8.38 -7.24
N GLN A 352 1.69 8.45 -5.95
CA GLN A 352 1.39 9.58 -5.09
C GLN A 352 1.99 10.90 -5.61
N ILE A 353 3.26 10.86 -6.04
CA ILE A 353 3.93 12.03 -6.61
C ILE A 353 3.23 12.49 -7.90
N MET A 354 2.76 11.56 -8.73
CA MET A 354 2.00 11.88 -9.95
C MET A 354 0.63 12.48 -9.64
N ALA A 355 -0.04 12.01 -8.59
CA ALA A 355 -1.38 12.46 -8.22
C ALA A 355 -1.44 13.94 -7.83
N GLY A 356 -0.38 14.48 -7.21
CA GLY A 356 -0.33 15.89 -6.78
C GLY A 356 -0.56 16.89 -7.92
N PRO A 357 0.28 16.89 -8.98
CA PRO A 357 0.10 17.78 -10.14
C PRO A 357 -1.24 17.59 -10.85
N LEU A 358 -1.73 16.35 -10.94
CA LEU A 358 -3.00 16.04 -11.59
C LEU A 358 -4.19 16.57 -10.78
N LEU A 359 -4.12 16.50 -9.45
CA LEU A 359 -5.13 17.12 -8.60
C LEU A 359 -5.09 18.63 -8.71
N GLY A 360 -3.88 19.23 -8.71
CA GLY A 360 -3.72 20.68 -8.92
C GLY A 360 -4.32 21.15 -10.24
N LEU A 361 -4.18 20.35 -11.31
CA LEU A 361 -4.79 20.65 -12.60
C LEU A 361 -6.33 20.57 -12.52
N ALA A 362 -6.87 19.54 -11.86
CA ALA A 362 -8.31 19.42 -11.65
C ALA A 362 -8.89 20.56 -10.83
N GLN A 363 -8.17 21.08 -9.83
CA GLN A 363 -8.60 22.23 -9.02
C GLN A 363 -8.73 23.54 -9.82
N HIS A 364 -8.04 23.66 -10.95
CA HIS A 364 -8.14 24.85 -11.83
C HIS A 364 -9.36 24.82 -12.76
N THR A 365 -9.95 23.64 -12.96
CA THR A 365 -11.04 23.45 -13.92
C THR A 365 -12.30 22.94 -13.23
N ASP A 366 -12.35 21.67 -12.92
CA ASP A 366 -13.46 20.94 -12.31
C ASP A 366 -12.89 19.63 -11.77
N TYR A 367 -13.27 19.22 -10.55
CA TYR A 367 -12.76 17.98 -9.94
C TYR A 367 -13.16 16.71 -10.69
N ARG A 368 -14.17 16.76 -11.55
CA ARG A 368 -14.51 15.67 -12.49
C ARG A 368 -13.34 15.29 -13.37
N TRP A 369 -12.50 16.24 -13.77
CA TRP A 369 -11.34 15.99 -14.62
C TRP A 369 -10.29 15.09 -13.93
N ALA A 370 -10.24 15.06 -12.60
CA ALA A 370 -9.42 14.07 -11.90
C ALA A 370 -9.79 12.63 -12.31
N TYR A 371 -11.09 12.35 -12.47
CA TYR A 371 -11.58 11.03 -12.89
C TYR A 371 -11.42 10.77 -14.38
N ALA A 372 -11.45 11.81 -15.23
CA ALA A 372 -11.06 11.68 -16.63
C ALA A 372 -9.57 11.31 -16.77
N MET A 373 -8.70 11.97 -15.98
CA MET A 373 -7.28 11.63 -15.91
C MET A 373 -7.07 10.21 -15.36
N ASN A 374 -7.82 9.80 -14.34
CA ASN A 374 -7.81 8.43 -13.83
C ASN A 374 -8.18 7.42 -14.91
N PHE A 375 -9.22 7.69 -15.70
CA PHE A 375 -9.63 6.87 -16.83
C PHE A 375 -8.49 6.67 -17.83
N VAL A 376 -7.84 7.75 -18.24
CA VAL A 376 -6.71 7.69 -19.18
C VAL A 376 -5.53 6.90 -18.61
N MET A 377 -5.16 7.15 -17.34
CA MET A 377 -4.06 6.42 -16.69
C MET A 377 -4.35 4.92 -16.53
N CYS A 378 -5.57 4.56 -16.09
CA CYS A 378 -5.97 3.16 -16.00
C CYS A 378 -5.95 2.50 -17.38
N LEU A 379 -6.48 3.16 -18.40
CA LEU A 379 -6.50 2.65 -19.78
C LEU A 379 -5.08 2.43 -20.30
N LEU A 380 -4.19 3.40 -20.15
CA LEU A 380 -2.78 3.28 -20.55
C LEU A 380 -2.09 2.14 -19.77
N GLY A 381 -2.35 2.01 -18.46
CA GLY A 381 -1.85 0.92 -17.65
C GLY A 381 -2.30 -0.46 -18.17
N VAL A 382 -3.58 -0.60 -18.50
CA VAL A 382 -4.13 -1.82 -19.13
C VAL A 382 -3.46 -2.11 -20.46
N LEU A 383 -3.34 -1.11 -21.34
CA LEU A 383 -2.72 -1.25 -22.66
C LEU A 383 -1.24 -1.67 -22.55
N LEU A 384 -0.47 -1.05 -21.64
CA LEU A 384 0.92 -1.44 -21.37
C LEU A 384 1.00 -2.88 -20.86
N LEU A 385 0.12 -3.27 -19.94
CA LEU A 385 0.10 -4.64 -19.43
C LEU A 385 -0.31 -5.65 -20.50
N LEU A 386 -1.19 -5.29 -21.44
CA LEU A 386 -1.54 -6.11 -22.60
C LEU A 386 -0.35 -6.26 -23.57
N ALA A 387 0.40 -5.19 -23.79
CA ALA A 387 1.60 -5.20 -24.63
C ALA A 387 2.72 -6.10 -24.06
N THR A 388 2.79 -6.29 -22.74
CA THR A 388 3.72 -7.21 -22.11
C THR A 388 3.23 -8.67 -22.27
N ARG A 389 3.60 -9.34 -23.37
CA ARG A 389 3.23 -10.75 -23.59
C ARG A 389 3.79 -11.64 -22.48
N PRO A 390 3.04 -12.63 -21.96
CA PRO A 390 3.60 -13.61 -21.05
C PRO A 390 4.74 -14.36 -21.75
N ALA A 391 5.83 -14.69 -21.02
CA ALA A 391 6.78 -15.67 -21.53
C ALA A 391 5.96 -16.93 -21.82
N ALA A 392 6.15 -17.52 -23.00
CA ALA A 392 5.53 -18.80 -23.31
C ALA A 392 5.85 -19.73 -22.13
N ARG A 393 4.84 -20.23 -21.43
CA ARG A 393 5.04 -21.30 -20.44
C ARG A 393 5.77 -22.39 -21.20
N VAL A 394 7.04 -22.63 -20.86
CA VAL A 394 7.69 -23.89 -21.19
C VAL A 394 6.80 -24.93 -20.53
N SER A 395 5.93 -25.52 -21.32
CA SER A 395 4.85 -26.35 -20.81
C SER A 395 5.50 -27.47 -20.03
N THR A 396 5.13 -27.63 -18.76
CA THR A 396 5.41 -28.81 -17.95
C THR A 396 5.02 -30.11 -18.66
N LEU A 397 4.18 -30.01 -19.68
CA LEU A 397 3.88 -31.05 -20.67
C LEU A 397 5.10 -31.46 -21.53
N ARG A 398 6.03 -30.55 -21.87
CA ARG A 398 7.26 -30.95 -22.57
C ARG A 398 8.22 -31.71 -21.65
N LEU A 399 8.34 -31.32 -20.38
CA LEU A 399 9.13 -32.06 -19.40
C LEU A 399 8.49 -33.40 -19.03
N ARG A 400 7.16 -33.49 -18.97
CA ARG A 400 6.48 -34.79 -18.81
C ARG A 400 6.59 -35.67 -20.05
N ARG A 401 6.53 -35.12 -21.26
CA ARG A 401 6.76 -35.86 -22.50
C ARG A 401 8.21 -36.30 -22.66
N ALA A 402 9.19 -35.48 -22.31
CA ALA A 402 10.61 -35.86 -22.30
C ALA A 402 10.92 -36.95 -21.27
N ARG A 403 10.24 -36.94 -20.10
CA ARG A 403 10.32 -38.05 -19.13
C ARG A 403 9.52 -39.28 -19.54
N ALA A 404 8.45 -39.15 -20.31
CA ALA A 404 7.63 -40.26 -20.80
C ALA A 404 8.17 -40.90 -22.09
N SER A 405 9.04 -40.19 -22.83
CA SER A 405 9.64 -40.71 -24.06
C SER A 405 10.94 -41.47 -23.88
N GLY A 406 11.30 -41.80 -22.62
CA GLY A 406 12.36 -42.79 -22.34
C GLY A 406 13.62 -42.64 -23.19
N ALA A 407 14.19 -41.41 -23.32
CA ALA A 407 15.50 -41.28 -23.95
C ALA A 407 16.54 -41.85 -22.99
N ASP A 408 16.92 -43.12 -23.27
CA ASP A 408 18.02 -43.85 -22.64
C ASP A 408 19.26 -42.95 -22.55
N VAL A 409 19.71 -42.73 -21.33
CA VAL A 409 21.08 -42.23 -21.07
C VAL A 409 22.00 -43.44 -21.27
N PRO A 410 22.92 -43.43 -22.26
CA PRO A 410 23.83 -44.54 -22.44
C PRO A 410 24.72 -44.70 -21.19
N ALA A 411 24.63 -45.87 -20.58
CA ALA A 411 25.51 -46.26 -19.50
C ALA A 411 26.96 -46.28 -19.99
N GLY A 412 27.73 -45.28 -19.63
CA GLY A 412 29.15 -45.22 -19.89
C GLY A 412 29.90 -46.29 -19.14
N ASP A 413 30.57 -47.08 -19.91
CA ASP A 413 31.59 -48.11 -19.73
C ASP A 413 32.38 -48.00 -18.38
N ARG A 414 32.10 -48.93 -17.48
CA ARG A 414 32.96 -49.26 -16.35
C ARG A 414 33.95 -50.31 -16.81
N ARG A 415 35.16 -49.92 -17.18
CA ARG A 415 36.29 -50.88 -17.22
C ARG A 415 37.00 -50.92 -15.87
N PRO A 416 37.24 -52.12 -15.30
CA PRO A 416 38.09 -52.28 -14.14
C PRO A 416 39.53 -52.46 -14.59
N ALA A 417 40.47 -51.83 -13.89
CA ALA A 417 41.82 -52.24 -13.63
C ALA A 417 42.32 -51.54 -12.38
#